data_7381a867b59012c18d2b8779d484e32e
#
_entry.id   7381a867b59012c18d2b8779d484e32e
#
_cell.length_a   1.000
_cell.length_b   1.000
_cell.length_c   1.000
_cell.angle_alpha   90.00
_cell.angle_beta   90.00
_cell.angle_gamma   90.00
#
_symmetry.space_group_name_H-M   'P 1'
#
loop_
_entity.id
_entity.type
_entity.pdbx_description
1 polymer ?
#
loop_
_entity_poly.entity_id
_entity_poly.type
_entity_poly.pdbx_seq_one_letter_code
_entity_poly.pdbx_strand_id
1 'polypeptide(L)'
;MKGMQKIKRGKSFAGVVRYALKPGSHHKSDPTVIGGNMLGGSALELISEFNGTKQLRPDVQKAVWHNSLRLPDTESISNDQWVNIADDYMKRMGFSDTHLRCYVLHDDDGQHIHIIASRIDIAGGKLYLGKNENLISTRIISELEIAHGLTVTKTAPSITPKQQKRRKVSRNEKMLSERTGVLSPREALQQILDKSLSDKPDLVTFTKRLEEAEVSWTANVASTGKMNGFSFSYSDIAFKASQLGKSYSWENLSNRLNYNPDHLEALRTGIETKEA
;
A
#
# COMPACT_ATOMS: atom_id res chain seq x y z
N MET A 1 2.62 17.36 6.79
CA MET A 1 1.68 17.38 5.63
C MET A 1 1.04 16.02 5.47
N LYS A 2 -0.22 15.92 5.14
CA LYS A 2 -0.88 14.64 4.83
C LYS A 2 -1.27 14.62 3.36
N GLY A 3 -0.86 13.57 2.63
CA GLY A 3 -1.45 13.28 1.33
C GLY A 3 -2.83 12.61 1.50
N MET A 4 -3.69 12.72 0.50
CA MET A 4 -4.90 11.89 0.46
C MET A 4 -4.51 10.41 0.51
N GLN A 5 -5.31 9.61 1.22
CA GLN A 5 -5.05 8.17 1.36
C GLN A 5 -5.09 7.40 0.02
N LYS A 6 -5.63 8.01 -1.04
CA LYS A 6 -5.65 7.43 -2.39
C LYS A 6 -5.53 8.52 -3.45
N ILE A 7 -4.53 8.38 -4.28
CA ILE A 7 -4.46 9.08 -5.57
C ILE A 7 -5.62 8.56 -6.45
N LYS A 8 -6.40 9.46 -7.01
CA LYS A 8 -7.58 9.13 -7.84
C LYS A 8 -7.27 9.30 -9.31
N ARG A 9 -7.77 8.39 -10.12
CA ARG A 9 -7.74 8.49 -11.59
C ARG A 9 -9.16 8.56 -12.12
N GLY A 10 -9.43 9.58 -12.92
CA GLY A 10 -10.76 9.88 -13.45
C GLY A 10 -10.83 9.85 -14.98
N LYS A 11 -12.04 9.82 -15.51
CA LYS A 11 -12.32 9.89 -16.93
C LYS A 11 -12.60 11.33 -17.40
N SER A 12 -13.08 12.21 -16.51
CA SER A 12 -13.58 13.54 -16.82
C SER A 12 -12.80 14.62 -16.10
N PHE A 13 -12.12 15.49 -16.84
CA PHE A 13 -11.50 16.70 -16.28
C PHE A 13 -12.55 17.69 -15.78
N ALA A 14 -13.67 17.84 -16.49
CA ALA A 14 -14.75 18.73 -16.07
C ALA A 14 -15.27 18.39 -14.66
N GLY A 15 -15.42 17.11 -14.34
CA GLY A 15 -15.88 16.68 -13.03
C GLY A 15 -14.92 17.08 -11.91
N VAL A 16 -13.61 16.83 -12.08
CA VAL A 16 -12.62 17.10 -11.02
C VAL A 16 -12.32 18.60 -10.89
N VAL A 17 -12.23 19.33 -11.99
CA VAL A 17 -11.98 20.79 -11.99
C VAL A 17 -13.15 21.52 -11.32
N ARG A 18 -14.39 21.24 -11.72
CA ARG A 18 -15.58 21.82 -11.08
C ARG A 18 -15.70 21.45 -9.62
N TYR A 19 -15.34 20.22 -9.24
CA TYR A 19 -15.31 19.82 -7.85
C TYR A 19 -14.28 20.62 -7.03
N ALA A 20 -13.07 20.79 -7.55
CA ALA A 20 -12.01 21.50 -6.86
C ALA A 20 -12.25 23.02 -6.76
N LEU A 21 -12.93 23.62 -7.75
CA LEU A 21 -13.25 25.07 -7.77
C LEU A 21 -14.63 25.40 -7.20
N LYS A 22 -15.36 24.40 -6.68
CA LYS A 22 -16.69 24.65 -6.13
C LYS A 22 -16.58 25.32 -4.76
N PRO A 23 -17.16 26.54 -4.56
CA PRO A 23 -17.27 27.14 -3.24
C PRO A 23 -18.04 26.22 -2.29
N GLY A 24 -17.63 26.19 -1.03
CA GLY A 24 -18.28 25.44 0.04
C GLY A 24 -18.44 26.29 1.28
N SER A 25 -19.50 26.05 2.06
CA SER A 25 -19.78 26.80 3.31
C SER A 25 -18.72 26.61 4.39
N HIS A 26 -17.87 25.61 4.26
CA HIS A 26 -16.75 25.31 5.16
C HIS A 26 -15.42 25.97 4.74
N HIS A 27 -15.37 26.61 3.58
CA HIS A 27 -14.18 27.34 3.14
C HIS A 27 -14.16 28.74 3.75
N LYS A 28 -13.00 29.19 4.19
CA LYS A 28 -12.77 30.56 4.67
C LYS A 28 -12.71 31.55 3.52
N SER A 29 -12.28 31.10 2.35
CA SER A 29 -12.26 31.82 1.08
C SER A 29 -12.61 30.89 -0.06
N ASP A 30 -13.05 31.46 -1.19
CA ASP A 30 -13.33 30.65 -2.38
C ASP A 30 -12.07 29.93 -2.87
N PRO A 31 -12.22 28.68 -3.36
CA PRO A 31 -11.11 27.95 -3.97
C PRO A 31 -10.49 28.71 -5.13
N THR A 32 -9.17 28.83 -5.13
CA THR A 32 -8.43 29.58 -6.15
C THR A 32 -7.33 28.74 -6.79
N VAL A 33 -7.11 28.97 -8.09
CA VAL A 33 -5.97 28.40 -8.82
C VAL A 33 -4.73 29.19 -8.42
N ILE A 34 -3.76 28.55 -7.79
CA ILE A 34 -2.53 29.20 -7.31
C ILE A 34 -1.29 28.90 -8.16
N GLY A 35 -1.35 27.91 -9.07
CA GLY A 35 -0.20 27.53 -9.88
C GLY A 35 -0.45 26.32 -10.77
N GLY A 36 0.63 25.85 -11.35
CA GLY A 36 0.68 24.81 -12.37
C GLY A 36 1.38 25.32 -13.63
N ASN A 37 1.20 24.60 -14.73
CA ASN A 37 1.79 24.96 -16.03
C ASN A 37 0.72 25.24 -17.11
N MET A 38 -0.51 25.53 -16.69
CA MET A 38 -1.63 25.87 -17.58
C MET A 38 -1.80 27.37 -17.68
N LEU A 39 -2.36 27.83 -18.79
CA LEU A 39 -2.55 29.26 -19.07
C LEU A 39 -3.88 29.77 -18.53
N GLY A 40 -4.92 28.92 -18.54
CA GLY A 40 -6.25 29.29 -18.06
C GLY A 40 -6.34 29.36 -16.55
N GLY A 41 -7.14 30.32 -16.05
CA GLY A 41 -7.44 30.47 -14.61
C GLY A 41 -8.88 30.10 -14.27
N SER A 42 -9.79 30.10 -15.23
CA SER A 42 -11.20 29.73 -15.03
C SER A 42 -11.43 28.23 -15.23
N ALA A 43 -12.52 27.74 -14.64
CA ALA A 43 -12.89 26.32 -14.77
C ALA A 43 -13.05 25.90 -16.24
N LEU A 44 -13.62 26.75 -17.08
CA LEU A 44 -13.85 26.44 -18.51
C LEU A 44 -12.54 26.36 -19.30
N GLU A 45 -11.64 27.30 -19.08
CA GLU A 45 -10.30 27.32 -19.70
C GLU A 45 -9.49 26.08 -19.33
N LEU A 46 -9.38 25.80 -18.04
CA LEU A 46 -8.67 24.63 -17.55
C LEU A 46 -9.24 23.33 -18.13
N ILE A 47 -10.57 23.19 -18.17
CA ILE A 47 -11.22 22.00 -18.76
C ILE A 47 -10.90 21.90 -20.25
N SER A 48 -10.89 23.02 -20.98
CA SER A 48 -10.57 23.05 -22.41
C SER A 48 -9.14 22.59 -22.67
N GLU A 49 -8.16 23.17 -21.95
CA GLU A 49 -6.75 22.79 -22.05
C GLU A 49 -6.53 21.29 -21.73
N PHE A 50 -7.09 20.81 -20.61
CA PHE A 50 -6.99 19.40 -20.26
C PHE A 50 -7.63 18.47 -21.29
N ASN A 51 -8.77 18.85 -21.86
CA ASN A 51 -9.43 18.04 -22.90
C ASN A 51 -8.59 17.95 -24.17
N GLY A 52 -7.78 18.97 -24.48
CA GLY A 52 -6.80 18.92 -25.56
C GLY A 52 -5.83 17.74 -25.42
N THR A 53 -5.41 17.41 -24.19
CA THR A 53 -4.53 16.26 -23.97
C THR A 53 -5.17 14.93 -24.31
N LYS A 54 -6.49 14.78 -24.12
CA LYS A 54 -7.24 13.56 -24.46
C LYS A 54 -7.32 13.30 -25.96
N GLN A 55 -7.27 14.36 -26.78
CA GLN A 55 -7.26 14.23 -28.24
C GLN A 55 -5.99 13.56 -28.74
N LEU A 56 -4.86 13.72 -28.03
CA LEU A 56 -3.60 13.07 -28.38
C LEU A 56 -3.63 11.54 -28.12
N ARG A 57 -4.45 11.10 -27.17
CA ARG A 57 -4.57 9.69 -26.78
C ARG A 57 -6.02 9.33 -26.44
N PRO A 58 -6.89 9.23 -27.44
CA PRO A 58 -8.30 8.89 -27.24
C PRO A 58 -8.52 7.49 -26.66
N ASP A 59 -7.54 6.60 -26.77
CA ASP A 59 -7.51 5.26 -26.18
C ASP A 59 -7.41 5.28 -24.65
N VAL A 60 -6.92 6.38 -24.05
CA VAL A 60 -6.73 6.48 -22.61
C VAL A 60 -8.02 6.88 -21.92
N GLN A 61 -8.72 5.90 -21.31
CA GLN A 61 -10.00 6.16 -20.65
C GLN A 61 -9.86 6.99 -19.36
N LYS A 62 -8.81 6.76 -18.55
CA LYS A 62 -8.57 7.45 -17.27
C LYS A 62 -7.40 8.40 -17.39
N ALA A 63 -7.59 9.50 -18.13
CA ALA A 63 -6.56 10.52 -18.35
C ALA A 63 -6.30 11.42 -17.13
N VAL A 64 -7.30 11.60 -16.27
CA VAL A 64 -7.20 12.45 -15.09
C VAL A 64 -6.36 11.78 -13.99
N TRP A 65 -5.43 12.53 -13.42
CA TRP A 65 -4.76 12.23 -12.15
C TRP A 65 -5.11 13.32 -11.13
N HIS A 66 -5.49 12.92 -9.93
CA HIS A 66 -5.89 13.85 -8.88
C HIS A 66 -5.36 13.37 -7.53
N ASN A 67 -4.72 14.26 -6.83
CA ASN A 67 -4.30 14.10 -5.43
C ASN A 67 -4.56 15.39 -4.66
N SER A 68 -4.55 15.34 -3.32
CA SER A 68 -4.49 16.54 -2.50
C SER A 68 -3.43 16.40 -1.43
N LEU A 69 -2.80 17.53 -1.09
CA LEU A 69 -1.83 17.68 -0.02
C LEU A 69 -2.43 18.62 1.02
N ARG A 70 -2.48 18.20 2.29
CA ARG A 70 -3.05 18.97 3.40
C ARG A 70 -2.01 19.21 4.49
N LEU A 71 -1.94 20.41 4.99
CA LEU A 71 -1.17 20.75 6.19
C LEU A 71 -1.92 20.35 7.46
N PRO A 72 -1.22 20.22 8.61
CA PRO A 72 -1.86 20.21 9.91
C PRO A 72 -2.63 21.53 10.15
N ASP A 73 -3.69 21.47 10.94
CA ASP A 73 -4.57 22.62 11.20
C ASP A 73 -3.84 23.80 11.89
N THR A 74 -2.66 23.55 12.45
CA THR A 74 -1.80 24.54 13.11
C THR A 74 -0.78 25.17 12.17
N GLU A 75 -0.75 24.81 10.90
CA GLU A 75 0.26 25.24 9.94
C GLU A 75 -0.39 25.82 8.68
N SER A 76 0.10 26.97 8.24
CA SER A 76 -0.28 27.60 6.98
C SER A 76 0.95 28.14 6.28
N ILE A 77 0.95 28.14 4.95
CA ILE A 77 2.05 28.64 4.12
C ILE A 77 1.52 29.53 3.00
N SER A 78 2.41 30.31 2.40
CA SER A 78 2.06 31.18 1.28
C SER A 78 1.75 30.39 0.00
N ASN A 79 1.07 31.04 -0.95
CA ASN A 79 0.79 30.45 -2.27
C ASN A 79 2.07 30.04 -2.99
N ASP A 80 3.12 30.84 -2.94
CA ASP A 80 4.41 30.55 -3.58
C ASP A 80 5.07 29.31 -2.95
N GLN A 81 5.00 29.15 -1.64
CA GLN A 81 5.49 27.96 -0.96
C GLN A 81 4.69 26.72 -1.38
N TRP A 82 3.35 26.83 -1.47
CA TRP A 82 2.52 25.75 -1.98
C TRP A 82 2.87 25.33 -3.41
N VAL A 83 3.09 26.31 -4.31
CA VAL A 83 3.48 26.05 -5.70
C VAL A 83 4.83 25.33 -5.75
N ASN A 84 5.82 25.82 -5.00
CA ASN A 84 7.14 25.18 -4.94
C ASN A 84 7.07 23.73 -4.43
N ILE A 85 6.27 23.48 -3.39
CA ILE A 85 6.05 22.12 -2.85
C ILE A 85 5.34 21.24 -3.87
N ALA A 86 4.32 21.77 -4.54
CA ALA A 86 3.55 21.02 -5.52
C ALA A 86 4.40 20.68 -6.76
N ASP A 87 5.22 21.58 -7.24
CA ASP A 87 6.13 21.32 -8.36
C ASP A 87 7.20 20.29 -8.01
N ASP A 88 7.82 20.40 -6.83
CA ASP A 88 8.78 19.39 -6.35
C ASP A 88 8.10 18.03 -6.16
N TYR A 89 6.87 18.01 -5.62
CA TYR A 89 6.08 16.79 -5.51
C TYR A 89 5.81 16.13 -6.87
N MET A 90 5.34 16.90 -7.85
CA MET A 90 5.02 16.39 -9.18
C MET A 90 6.25 15.86 -9.91
N LYS A 91 7.38 16.59 -9.81
CA LYS A 91 8.67 16.14 -10.35
C LYS A 91 9.13 14.82 -9.74
N ARG A 92 9.09 14.69 -8.41
CA ARG A 92 9.46 13.44 -7.70
C ARG A 92 8.47 12.30 -7.96
N MET A 93 7.21 12.59 -8.22
CA MET A 93 6.22 11.60 -8.66
C MET A 93 6.49 11.08 -10.07
N GLY A 94 7.34 11.76 -10.86
CA GLY A 94 7.73 11.37 -12.22
C GLY A 94 6.89 12.00 -13.32
N PHE A 95 6.21 13.10 -13.03
CA PHE A 95 5.59 13.92 -14.08
C PHE A 95 6.64 14.82 -14.72
N SER A 96 6.60 14.93 -16.05
CA SER A 96 7.42 15.89 -16.80
C SER A 96 6.77 17.29 -16.80
N ASP A 97 7.54 18.30 -17.21
CA ASP A 97 7.03 19.68 -17.31
C ASP A 97 5.98 19.83 -18.41
N THR A 98 5.86 18.86 -19.30
CA THR A 98 4.87 18.80 -20.39
C THR A 98 3.59 18.03 -20.04
N HIS A 99 3.48 17.49 -18.85
CA HIS A 99 2.19 17.04 -18.31
C HIS A 99 1.43 18.25 -17.76
N LEU A 100 0.28 18.59 -18.40
CA LEU A 100 -0.55 19.69 -17.91
C LEU A 100 -1.04 19.44 -16.50
N ARG A 101 -0.94 20.47 -15.66
CA ARG A 101 -1.34 20.43 -14.24
C ARG A 101 -1.78 21.79 -13.72
N CYS A 102 -2.70 21.79 -12.79
CA CYS A 102 -3.06 22.98 -12.00
C CYS A 102 -3.18 22.64 -10.52
N TYR A 103 -2.99 23.64 -9.69
CA TYR A 103 -3.05 23.56 -8.23
C TYR A 103 -4.15 24.47 -7.73
N VAL A 104 -5.12 23.94 -7.01
CA VAL A 104 -6.26 24.68 -6.46
C VAL A 104 -6.14 24.68 -4.95
N LEU A 105 -6.03 25.86 -4.37
CA LEU A 105 -5.95 26.07 -2.93
C LEU A 105 -7.34 26.09 -2.31
N HIS A 106 -7.50 25.36 -1.22
CA HIS A 106 -8.62 25.44 -0.30
C HIS A 106 -8.11 25.90 1.06
N ASP A 107 -8.64 27.04 1.52
CA ASP A 107 -8.35 27.61 2.83
C ASP A 107 -9.53 27.32 3.77
N ASP A 108 -9.51 26.13 4.33
CA ASP A 108 -10.45 25.66 5.34
C ASP A 108 -9.70 25.30 6.64
N ASP A 109 -10.33 24.59 7.57
CA ASP A 109 -9.65 24.08 8.77
C ASP A 109 -8.57 23.07 8.37
N GLY A 110 -7.33 23.56 8.24
CA GLY A 110 -6.20 22.85 7.65
C GLY A 110 -6.07 23.10 6.15
N GLN A 111 -5.25 24.08 5.83
CA GLN A 111 -4.96 24.50 4.46
C GLN A 111 -4.54 23.34 3.59
N HIS A 112 -5.12 23.19 2.40
CA HIS A 112 -4.78 22.13 1.47
C HIS A 112 -4.89 22.54 0.01
N ILE A 113 -4.15 21.84 -0.85
CA ILE A 113 -4.24 22.01 -2.28
C ILE A 113 -4.79 20.74 -2.96
N HIS A 114 -5.57 20.93 -4.01
CA HIS A 114 -5.87 19.90 -4.98
C HIS A 114 -4.90 20.02 -6.15
N ILE A 115 -4.20 18.93 -6.45
CA ILE A 115 -3.34 18.78 -7.62
C ILE A 115 -4.13 18.00 -8.67
N ILE A 116 -4.43 18.63 -9.79
CA ILE A 116 -5.08 18.02 -10.93
C ILE A 116 -4.09 17.99 -12.08
N ALA A 117 -3.86 16.82 -12.68
CA ALA A 117 -2.92 16.68 -13.79
C ALA A 117 -3.49 15.77 -14.88
N SER A 118 -3.04 16.00 -16.12
CA SER A 118 -3.21 15.04 -17.19
C SER A 118 -2.11 13.96 -17.10
N ARG A 119 -2.52 12.71 -17.25
CA ARG A 119 -1.57 11.59 -17.38
C ARG A 119 -0.97 11.50 -18.78
N ILE A 120 -1.45 12.31 -19.72
CA ILE A 120 -1.00 12.35 -21.11
C ILE A 120 -0.09 13.55 -21.26
N ASP A 121 1.14 13.29 -21.68
CA ASP A 121 2.14 14.31 -22.00
C ASP A 121 1.80 15.00 -23.34
N ILE A 122 1.79 16.34 -23.36
CA ILE A 122 1.48 17.09 -24.60
C ILE A 122 2.66 17.05 -25.60
N ALA A 123 3.86 16.78 -25.18
CA ALA A 123 5.06 16.74 -26.06
C ALA A 123 5.17 15.47 -26.91
N GLY A 124 4.32 14.47 -26.71
CA GLY A 124 4.40 13.24 -27.47
C GLY A 124 3.34 12.19 -27.10
N GLY A 125 2.36 12.56 -26.32
CA GLY A 125 1.28 11.66 -25.90
C GLY A 125 1.76 10.53 -24.97
N LYS A 126 2.92 10.61 -24.37
CA LYS A 126 3.42 9.61 -23.42
C LYS A 126 2.51 9.54 -22.21
N LEU A 127 2.13 8.32 -21.84
CA LEU A 127 1.22 8.11 -20.71
C LEU A 127 1.99 7.92 -19.41
N TYR A 128 1.70 8.72 -18.39
CA TYR A 128 2.14 8.48 -17.03
C TYR A 128 1.47 7.23 -16.46
N LEU A 129 2.22 6.17 -16.21
CA LEU A 129 1.70 4.88 -15.76
C LEU A 129 1.47 4.83 -14.25
N GLY A 130 2.37 5.42 -13.45
CA GLY A 130 2.29 5.50 -12.00
C GLY A 130 2.18 4.13 -11.33
N LYS A 131 3.31 3.44 -11.15
CA LYS A 131 3.39 2.20 -10.37
C LYS A 131 3.60 2.52 -8.89
N ASN A 132 2.87 1.86 -8.00
CA ASN A 132 2.99 2.03 -6.54
C ASN A 132 2.85 3.48 -6.04
N GLU A 133 2.05 4.30 -6.72
CA GLU A 133 1.92 5.75 -6.48
C GLU A 133 1.69 6.11 -5.01
N ASN A 134 0.83 5.37 -4.29
CA ASN A 134 0.55 5.68 -2.89
C ASN A 134 1.77 5.48 -1.97
N LEU A 135 2.60 4.47 -2.23
CA LEU A 135 3.82 4.24 -1.46
C LEU A 135 4.89 5.30 -1.76
N ILE A 136 5.06 5.61 -3.04
CA ILE A 136 5.99 6.63 -3.52
C ILE A 136 5.57 7.99 -2.98
N SER A 137 4.29 8.37 -3.08
CA SER A 137 3.73 9.60 -2.55
C SER A 137 3.97 9.76 -1.05
N THR A 138 3.74 8.71 -0.26
CA THR A 138 3.96 8.76 1.20
C THR A 138 5.42 9.08 1.54
N ARG A 139 6.37 8.49 0.80
CA ARG A 139 7.80 8.75 0.98
C ARG A 139 8.16 10.17 0.57
N ILE A 140 7.70 10.60 -0.61
CA ILE A 140 7.96 11.95 -1.13
C ILE A 140 7.42 13.01 -0.17
N ILE A 141 6.21 12.84 0.37
CA ILE A 141 5.61 13.77 1.34
C ILE A 141 6.51 13.94 2.57
N SER A 142 7.05 12.85 3.13
CA SER A 142 7.97 12.93 4.27
C SER A 142 9.28 13.65 3.91
N GLU A 143 9.80 13.42 2.71
CA GLU A 143 10.99 14.12 2.21
C GLU A 143 10.71 15.63 1.99
N LEU A 144 9.54 15.99 1.46
CA LEU A 144 9.12 17.39 1.26
C LEU A 144 8.90 18.13 2.58
N GLU A 145 8.32 17.47 3.58
CA GLU A 145 8.17 18.07 4.92
C GLU A 145 9.52 18.51 5.48
N ILE A 146 10.56 17.69 5.32
CA ILE A 146 11.92 18.02 5.78
C ILE A 146 12.53 19.10 4.89
N ALA A 147 12.45 18.96 3.55
CA ALA A 147 13.07 19.87 2.61
C ALA A 147 12.51 21.31 2.68
N HIS A 148 11.23 21.44 2.98
CA HIS A 148 10.54 22.74 3.06
C HIS A 148 10.31 23.22 4.49
N GLY A 149 10.92 22.58 5.51
CA GLY A 149 10.84 22.99 6.91
C GLY A 149 9.43 22.89 7.53
N LEU A 150 8.60 21.98 7.02
CA LEU A 150 7.25 21.74 7.51
C LEU A 150 7.22 20.77 8.69
N THR A 151 6.12 20.78 9.42
CA THR A 151 5.89 19.80 10.49
C THR A 151 5.89 18.38 9.93
N VAL A 152 6.83 17.53 10.40
CA VAL A 152 6.91 16.12 10.01
C VAL A 152 5.76 15.36 10.65
N THR A 153 4.75 14.97 9.86
CA THR A 153 3.53 14.34 10.36
C THR A 153 3.63 12.81 10.49
N LYS A 154 4.49 12.19 9.68
CA LYS A 154 4.81 10.76 9.75
C LYS A 154 6.24 10.56 9.31
N THR A 155 7.05 9.96 10.16
CA THR A 155 8.31 9.39 9.71
C THR A 155 7.99 8.34 8.66
N ALA A 156 8.53 8.47 7.44
CA ALA A 156 8.45 7.38 6.49
C ALA A 156 8.95 6.11 7.22
N PRO A 157 8.22 4.99 7.15
CA PRO A 157 8.70 3.79 7.79
C PRO A 157 10.10 3.56 7.23
N SER A 158 11.10 3.58 8.14
CA SER A 158 12.45 3.17 7.78
C SER A 158 12.33 1.88 6.99
N ILE A 159 13.19 1.68 5.98
CA ILE A 159 13.27 0.41 5.25
C ILE A 159 13.91 -0.60 6.23
N THR A 160 13.21 -0.86 7.34
CA THR A 160 13.38 -2.09 8.07
C THR A 160 12.89 -3.19 7.13
N PRO A 161 13.64 -4.29 6.99
CA PRO A 161 13.20 -5.43 6.20
C PRO A 161 11.74 -5.69 6.61
N LYS A 162 10.82 -5.61 5.64
CA LYS A 162 9.38 -5.77 5.91
C LYS A 162 9.22 -7.00 6.79
N GLN A 163 8.87 -6.80 8.05
CA GLN A 163 8.39 -7.90 8.87
C GLN A 163 7.29 -8.57 8.06
N GLN A 164 7.54 -9.81 7.69
CA GLN A 164 6.69 -10.53 6.75
C GLN A 164 5.32 -10.66 7.39
N LYS A 165 4.35 -9.98 6.81
CA LYS A 165 3.05 -9.78 7.44
C LYS A 165 2.30 -11.10 7.53
N ARG A 166 1.88 -11.49 8.72
CA ARG A 166 0.82 -12.47 8.95
C ARG A 166 -0.43 -12.04 8.18
N ARG A 167 -1.19 -12.98 7.65
CA ARG A 167 -2.48 -12.66 7.05
C ARG A 167 -3.44 -12.25 8.17
N LYS A 168 -4.08 -11.09 8.00
CA LYS A 168 -5.07 -10.62 8.97
C LYS A 168 -6.26 -11.57 9.04
N VAL A 169 -6.80 -11.72 10.24
CA VAL A 169 -8.05 -12.44 10.50
C VAL A 169 -9.19 -11.78 9.73
N SER A 170 -10.07 -12.57 9.17
CA SER A 170 -11.26 -12.06 8.49
C SER A 170 -12.21 -11.41 9.50
N ARG A 171 -13.09 -10.52 9.01
CA ARG A 171 -14.10 -9.88 9.87
C ARG A 171 -14.97 -10.91 10.61
N ASN A 172 -15.36 -11.99 9.93
CA ASN A 172 -16.20 -13.03 10.52
C ASN A 172 -15.46 -13.80 11.62
N GLU A 173 -14.20 -14.18 11.39
CA GLU A 173 -13.35 -14.82 12.40
C GLU A 173 -13.17 -13.93 13.64
N LYS A 174 -12.98 -12.61 13.42
CA LYS A 174 -12.85 -11.65 14.51
C LYS A 174 -14.13 -11.51 15.32
N MET A 175 -15.28 -11.38 14.65
CA MET A 175 -16.58 -11.32 15.33
C MET A 175 -16.90 -12.59 16.11
N LEU A 176 -16.53 -13.76 15.56
CA LEU A 176 -16.71 -15.02 16.26
C LEU A 176 -15.84 -15.09 17.52
N SER A 177 -14.58 -14.69 17.41
CA SER A 177 -13.63 -14.61 18.53
C SER A 177 -14.12 -13.65 19.63
N GLU A 178 -14.63 -12.48 19.25
CA GLU A 178 -15.21 -11.50 20.19
C GLU A 178 -16.45 -12.06 20.92
N ARG A 179 -17.29 -12.86 20.24
CA ARG A 179 -18.51 -13.48 20.84
C ARG A 179 -18.19 -14.65 21.75
N THR A 180 -17.17 -15.43 21.42
CA THR A 180 -16.83 -16.67 22.15
C THR A 180 -15.75 -16.48 23.20
N GLY A 181 -15.04 -15.34 23.17
CA GLY A 181 -13.87 -15.09 24.03
C GLY A 181 -12.64 -15.97 23.70
N VAL A 182 -12.70 -16.75 22.61
CA VAL A 182 -11.64 -17.66 22.18
C VAL A 182 -10.97 -17.12 20.90
N LEU A 183 -9.65 -17.20 20.82
CA LEU A 183 -8.90 -16.84 19.61
C LEU A 183 -9.41 -17.62 18.39
N SER A 184 -9.44 -16.96 17.24
CA SER A 184 -9.74 -17.69 16.00
C SER A 184 -8.69 -18.79 15.75
N PRO A 185 -9.07 -19.94 15.18
CA PRO A 185 -8.12 -21.03 14.89
C PRO A 185 -6.90 -20.57 14.08
N ARG A 186 -7.09 -19.60 13.19
CA ARG A 186 -6.01 -18.98 12.42
C ARG A 186 -5.02 -18.22 13.31
N GLU A 187 -5.53 -17.40 14.22
CA GLU A 187 -4.68 -16.61 15.15
C GLU A 187 -3.96 -17.52 16.13
N ALA A 188 -4.66 -18.48 16.71
CA ALA A 188 -4.07 -19.47 17.62
C ALA A 188 -2.94 -20.23 16.92
N LEU A 189 -3.18 -20.72 15.69
CA LEU A 189 -2.17 -21.43 14.91
C LEU A 189 -0.98 -20.52 14.57
N GLN A 190 -1.20 -19.26 14.20
CA GLN A 190 -0.11 -18.31 13.95
C GLN A 190 0.75 -18.07 15.22
N GLN A 191 0.14 -17.98 16.40
CA GLN A 191 0.86 -17.84 17.66
C GLN A 191 1.68 -19.09 18.01
N ILE A 192 1.10 -20.27 17.83
CA ILE A 192 1.79 -21.56 18.03
C ILE A 192 3.01 -21.66 17.12
N LEU A 193 2.83 -21.39 15.81
CA LEU A 193 3.92 -21.43 14.83
C LEU A 193 5.04 -20.46 15.19
N ASP A 194 4.70 -19.21 15.55
CA ASP A 194 5.71 -18.21 15.88
C ASP A 194 6.47 -18.55 17.18
N LYS A 195 5.78 -19.09 18.17
CA LYS A 195 6.39 -19.58 19.40
C LYS A 195 7.33 -20.76 19.12
N SER A 196 6.88 -21.69 18.28
CA SER A 196 7.67 -22.87 17.90
C SER A 196 8.93 -22.54 17.10
N LEU A 197 8.96 -21.37 16.42
CA LEU A 197 10.05 -20.92 15.56
C LEU A 197 10.94 -19.84 16.23
N SER A 198 10.73 -19.54 17.51
CA SER A 198 11.38 -18.40 18.18
C SER A 198 12.91 -18.52 18.31
N ASP A 199 13.40 -19.74 18.45
CA ASP A 199 14.81 -20.09 18.71
C ASP A 199 15.50 -20.78 17.53
N LYS A 200 14.92 -20.68 16.32
CA LYS A 200 15.42 -21.35 15.10
C LYS A 200 15.67 -22.85 15.28
N PRO A 201 14.64 -23.63 15.66
CA PRO A 201 14.80 -25.06 15.87
C PRO A 201 15.13 -25.78 14.55
N ASP A 202 15.65 -27.00 14.65
CA ASP A 202 15.69 -27.90 13.52
C ASP A 202 14.27 -28.38 13.13
N LEU A 203 14.16 -29.03 12.00
CA LEU A 203 12.88 -29.46 11.45
C LEU A 203 12.16 -30.49 12.33
N VAL A 204 12.91 -31.41 12.93
CA VAL A 204 12.37 -32.45 13.83
C VAL A 204 11.83 -31.84 15.12
N THR A 205 12.59 -30.96 15.73
CA THR A 205 12.17 -30.23 16.95
C THR A 205 10.94 -29.38 16.66
N PHE A 206 10.90 -28.70 15.50
CA PHE A 206 9.75 -27.90 15.09
C PHE A 206 8.48 -28.72 14.96
N THR A 207 8.53 -29.84 14.24
CA THR A 207 7.35 -30.72 14.05
C THR A 207 6.88 -31.35 15.35
N LYS A 208 7.82 -31.74 16.24
CA LYS A 208 7.48 -32.25 17.57
C LYS A 208 6.74 -31.21 18.43
N ARG A 209 7.18 -29.96 18.42
CA ARG A 209 6.51 -28.86 19.12
C ARG A 209 5.09 -28.60 18.59
N LEU A 210 4.87 -28.80 17.29
CA LEU A 210 3.53 -28.70 16.70
C LEU A 210 2.62 -29.83 17.18
N GLU A 211 3.13 -31.06 17.23
CA GLU A 211 2.39 -32.21 17.74
C GLU A 211 2.02 -32.03 19.23
N GLU A 212 2.95 -31.52 20.05
CA GLU A 212 2.72 -31.20 21.45
C GLU A 212 1.66 -30.08 21.64
N ALA A 213 1.49 -29.22 20.64
CA ALA A 213 0.47 -28.17 20.61
C ALA A 213 -0.83 -28.60 19.89
N GLU A 214 -1.02 -29.89 19.66
CA GLU A 214 -2.19 -30.48 18.96
C GLU A 214 -2.38 -29.92 17.53
N VAL A 215 -1.30 -29.50 16.88
CA VAL A 215 -1.28 -29.08 15.48
C VAL A 215 -0.83 -30.24 14.60
N SER A 216 -1.72 -30.75 13.78
CA SER A 216 -1.35 -31.70 12.73
C SER A 216 -0.67 -30.95 11.57
N TRP A 217 0.32 -31.59 10.97
CA TRP A 217 1.08 -31.01 9.87
C TRP A 217 1.31 -32.03 8.74
N THR A 218 1.46 -31.51 7.54
CA THR A 218 1.82 -32.32 6.34
C THR A 218 2.88 -31.57 5.56
N ALA A 219 3.98 -32.24 5.26
CA ALA A 219 5.02 -31.71 4.39
C ALA A 219 4.61 -31.89 2.93
N ASN A 220 4.58 -30.80 2.18
CA ASN A 220 4.29 -30.80 0.76
C ASN A 220 5.61 -30.96 -0.02
N VAL A 221 5.94 -32.17 -0.43
CA VAL A 221 7.17 -32.48 -1.17
C VAL A 221 6.81 -32.78 -2.62
N ALA A 222 7.49 -32.18 -3.58
CA ALA A 222 7.33 -32.45 -4.99
C ALA A 222 7.87 -33.88 -5.35
N SER A 223 7.44 -34.43 -6.46
CA SER A 223 7.94 -35.71 -6.99
C SER A 223 9.46 -35.73 -7.21
N THR A 224 10.05 -34.53 -7.39
CA THR A 224 11.51 -34.34 -7.50
C THR A 224 12.26 -34.33 -6.16
N GLY A 225 11.56 -34.56 -5.03
CA GLY A 225 12.13 -34.52 -3.69
C GLY A 225 12.26 -33.09 -3.11
N LYS A 226 11.88 -32.05 -3.88
CA LYS A 226 11.96 -30.66 -3.41
C LYS A 226 10.82 -30.33 -2.46
N MET A 227 11.16 -29.76 -1.30
CA MET A 227 10.19 -29.25 -0.33
C MET A 227 9.50 -27.99 -0.86
N ASN A 228 8.16 -27.99 -0.88
CA ASN A 228 7.33 -26.87 -1.31
C ASN A 228 6.70 -26.10 -0.14
N GLY A 229 6.64 -26.69 1.05
CA GLY A 229 6.08 -26.08 2.25
C GLY A 229 5.30 -27.02 3.12
N PHE A 230 4.51 -26.45 4.02
CA PHE A 230 3.66 -27.18 4.95
C PHE A 230 2.19 -26.84 4.76
N SER A 231 1.34 -27.81 5.10
CA SER A 231 -0.06 -27.59 5.46
C SER A 231 -0.22 -27.92 6.94
N PHE A 232 -1.06 -27.20 7.63
CA PHE A 232 -1.30 -27.36 9.07
C PHE A 232 -2.79 -27.57 9.31
N SER A 233 -3.15 -28.37 10.32
CA SER A 233 -4.53 -28.49 10.78
C SER A 233 -4.58 -28.21 12.28
N TYR A 234 -5.51 -27.36 12.69
CA TYR A 234 -5.74 -26.99 14.08
C TYR A 234 -7.24 -26.80 14.32
N SER A 235 -7.78 -27.39 15.39
CA SER A 235 -9.23 -27.40 15.69
C SER A 235 -10.09 -27.85 14.49
N ASP A 236 -9.70 -28.94 13.84
CA ASP A 236 -10.35 -29.52 12.65
C ASP A 236 -10.39 -28.62 11.40
N ILE A 237 -9.63 -27.53 11.39
CA ILE A 237 -9.53 -26.63 10.25
C ILE A 237 -8.13 -26.72 9.62
N ALA A 238 -8.10 -27.08 8.34
CA ALA A 238 -6.86 -27.17 7.57
C ALA A 238 -6.48 -25.83 6.95
N PHE A 239 -5.22 -25.44 7.08
CA PHE A 239 -4.64 -24.24 6.53
C PHE A 239 -3.39 -24.55 5.70
N LYS A 240 -3.35 -24.11 4.45
CA LYS A 240 -2.07 -24.03 3.73
C LYS A 240 -1.21 -22.93 4.37
N ALA A 241 0.09 -23.10 4.43
CA ALA A 241 1.01 -22.10 4.98
C ALA A 241 0.80 -20.69 4.38
N SER A 242 0.48 -20.59 3.09
CA SER A 242 0.16 -19.34 2.40
C SER A 242 -1.13 -18.66 2.91
N GLN A 243 -2.07 -19.42 3.46
CA GLN A 243 -3.31 -18.88 4.05
C GLN A 243 -3.07 -18.26 5.42
N LEU A 244 -2.02 -18.65 6.11
CA LEU A 244 -1.60 -18.05 7.38
C LEU A 244 -0.80 -16.77 7.18
N GLY A 245 -0.18 -16.60 6.02
CA GLY A 245 0.57 -15.41 5.63
C GLY A 245 1.92 -15.73 5.00
N LYS A 246 2.51 -14.73 4.38
CA LYS A 246 3.80 -14.86 3.69
C LYS A 246 4.94 -15.29 4.63
N SER A 247 4.83 -14.96 5.93
CA SER A 247 5.79 -15.36 6.97
C SER A 247 5.95 -16.88 7.10
N TYR A 248 4.94 -17.64 6.67
CA TYR A 248 4.88 -19.10 6.81
C TYR A 248 5.09 -19.82 5.47
N SER A 249 5.37 -19.09 4.36
CA SER A 249 5.81 -19.72 3.11
C SER A 249 7.12 -20.51 3.34
N TRP A 250 7.35 -21.55 2.54
CA TRP A 250 8.54 -22.39 2.71
C TRP A 250 9.85 -21.60 2.70
N GLU A 251 10.00 -20.65 1.77
CA GLU A 251 11.15 -19.76 1.68
C GLU A 251 11.43 -19.03 3.03
N ASN A 252 10.37 -18.63 3.71
CA ASN A 252 10.50 -17.88 4.96
C ASN A 252 10.58 -18.77 6.19
N LEU A 253 9.91 -19.93 6.17
CA LEU A 253 10.03 -20.94 7.20
C LEU A 253 11.44 -21.53 7.23
N SER A 254 12.02 -21.87 6.08
CA SER A 254 13.38 -22.41 6.00
C SER A 254 14.43 -21.45 6.57
N ASN A 255 14.24 -20.14 6.43
CA ASN A 255 15.11 -19.12 7.04
C ASN A 255 14.95 -19.01 8.57
N ARG A 256 13.81 -19.45 9.11
CA ARG A 256 13.50 -19.45 10.56
C ARG A 256 13.78 -20.80 11.21
N LEU A 257 14.13 -21.79 10.42
CA LEU A 257 14.56 -23.13 10.86
C LEU A 257 16.07 -23.28 10.66
N ASN A 258 16.69 -24.13 11.46
CA ASN A 258 17.99 -24.69 11.16
C ASN A 258 17.77 -25.89 10.23
N TYR A 259 17.48 -25.60 8.94
CA TYR A 259 17.06 -26.59 7.97
C TYR A 259 18.25 -27.28 7.32
N ASN A 260 18.25 -28.61 7.36
CA ASN A 260 19.13 -29.48 6.59
C ASN A 260 18.27 -30.40 5.71
N PRO A 261 18.57 -30.55 4.41
CA PRO A 261 17.84 -31.48 3.52
C PRO A 261 17.75 -32.92 4.03
N ASP A 262 18.73 -33.40 4.78
CA ASP A 262 18.76 -34.75 5.37
C ASP A 262 17.62 -34.98 6.38
N HIS A 263 17.12 -33.90 7.00
CA HIS A 263 15.98 -33.96 7.92
C HIS A 263 14.65 -34.32 7.22
N LEU A 264 14.54 -34.12 5.88
CA LEU A 264 13.36 -34.52 5.12
C LEU A 264 13.20 -36.05 5.03
N GLU A 265 14.30 -36.76 4.97
CA GLU A 265 14.29 -38.22 4.90
C GLU A 265 13.84 -38.83 6.25
N ALA A 266 14.26 -38.25 7.36
CA ALA A 266 13.80 -38.63 8.71
C ALA A 266 12.29 -38.36 8.92
N LEU A 267 11.70 -37.37 8.26
CA LEU A 267 10.26 -37.13 8.31
C LEU A 267 9.45 -38.07 7.42
N ARG A 268 10.01 -38.55 6.30
CA ARG A 268 9.38 -39.54 5.44
C ARG A 268 9.26 -40.88 6.14
N THR A 269 10.32 -41.34 6.80
CA THR A 269 10.32 -42.58 7.58
C THR A 269 9.38 -42.53 8.79
N GLY A 270 9.14 -41.34 9.40
CA GLY A 270 8.17 -41.14 10.48
C GLY A 270 6.71 -41.12 10.04
N ILE A 271 6.42 -40.87 8.76
CA ILE A 271 5.06 -40.94 8.19
C ILE A 271 4.67 -42.39 7.88
N GLU A 272 5.59 -43.21 7.37
CA GLU A 272 5.34 -44.61 7.05
C GLU A 272 5.04 -45.49 8.29
N THR A 273 5.51 -45.08 9.49
CA THR A 273 5.22 -45.78 10.76
C THR A 273 3.85 -45.44 11.36
N LYS A 274 3.13 -44.42 10.85
CA LYS A 274 1.78 -44.05 11.33
C LYS A 274 0.64 -44.63 10.47
N GLU A 275 0.95 -45.29 9.33
CA GLU A 275 -0.01 -45.97 8.45
C GLU A 275 0.02 -47.52 8.60
N ALA A 276 0.71 -48.07 9.58
CA ALA A 276 0.77 -49.49 9.91
C ALA A 276 -0.04 -49.84 11.16
#